data_39fde213a179a6e8165b502d0643716f
#
_entry.id   39fde213a179a6e8165b502d0643716f
#
_cell.length_a   1.000
_cell.length_b   1.000
_cell.length_c   1.000
_cell.angle_alpha   90.00
_cell.angle_beta   90.00
_cell.angle_gamma   90.00
#
_symmetry.space_group_name_H-M   'P 1'
#
loop_
_entity.id
_entity.type
_entity.pdbx_description
1 polymer ?
#
loop_
_entity_poly.entity_id
_entity_poly.type
_entity_poly.pdbx_seq_one_letter_code
_entity_poly.pdbx_strand_id
1 'polypeptide(L)'
;MRSHLLRALLLAILLALPAHAHAAPPAGKLTWYGQACFLLETAAGTRILMDPFAKGIGYEIPQGFKADIVTISHEHPDHNNVAFVAGKPRVIRGLTADKKGWTRVDEKVKDVSIRNVGVYHDDQRGATRGLNTVFIFEVGGVRIAHLGDLGHVLNDAQLAAIGAVDVLLIPVGGTFTIDGLKATRVIEQLRPRIMVIPMHYKTDASTIKELESAALFLDGKQNVRKETSNTIALSPMKARPAAEIVVLPYK
;
A
#
# COMPACT_ATOMS: atom_id res chain seq x y z
N MET A 1 55.99 36.37 54.35
CA MET A 1 54.95 35.34 54.47
C MET A 1 53.97 35.55 53.31
N ARG A 2 54.06 34.76 52.23
CA ARG A 2 53.16 34.81 51.07
C ARG A 2 52.51 33.43 50.96
N SER A 3 51.22 33.32 51.24
CA SER A 3 50.42 32.10 51.13
C SER A 3 49.95 31.90 49.69
N HIS A 4 50.39 30.82 49.04
CA HIS A 4 49.88 30.38 47.74
C HIS A 4 48.63 29.49 47.95
N LEU A 5 47.47 30.00 47.58
CA LEU A 5 46.24 29.22 47.42
C LEU A 5 46.27 28.47 46.06
N LEU A 6 46.42 27.15 46.11
CA LEU A 6 46.19 26.25 44.98
C LEU A 6 44.67 26.10 44.77
N ARG A 7 44.14 26.60 43.67
CA ARG A 7 42.79 26.33 43.21
C ARG A 7 42.81 25.06 42.36
N ALA A 8 42.30 23.96 42.90
CA ALA A 8 42.03 22.74 42.11
C ALA A 8 40.84 22.93 41.22
N LEU A 9 41.01 22.86 39.90
CA LEU A 9 39.96 22.87 38.89
C LEU A 9 39.49 21.44 38.68
N LEU A 10 38.32 21.08 39.21
CA LEU A 10 37.63 19.80 38.92
C LEU A 10 36.99 19.87 37.56
N LEU A 11 37.58 19.19 36.57
CA LEU A 11 37.03 19.02 35.24
C LEU A 11 36.02 17.86 35.27
N ALA A 12 34.70 18.17 35.30
CA ALA A 12 33.66 17.17 35.20
C ALA A 12 33.54 16.71 33.76
N ILE A 13 34.04 15.52 33.45
CA ILE A 13 33.83 14.87 32.13
C ILE A 13 32.41 14.33 32.11
N LEU A 14 31.50 15.00 31.41
CA LEU A 14 30.19 14.47 31.08
C LEU A 14 30.37 13.35 30.02
N LEU A 15 30.34 12.11 30.46
CA LEU A 15 30.21 10.97 29.54
C LEU A 15 28.79 11.00 28.92
N ALA A 16 28.68 11.50 27.70
CA ALA A 16 27.46 11.36 26.89
C ALA A 16 27.31 9.88 26.52
N LEU A 17 26.40 9.18 27.19
CA LEU A 17 25.98 7.84 26.79
C LEU A 17 25.33 7.93 25.40
N PRO A 18 25.69 7.03 24.46
CA PRO A 18 25.05 7.00 23.15
C PRO A 18 23.56 6.71 23.36
N ALA A 19 22.69 7.62 22.94
CA ALA A 19 21.27 7.38 22.89
C ALA A 19 21.03 6.22 21.90
N HIS A 20 20.68 5.06 22.41
CA HIS A 20 20.22 3.96 21.59
C HIS A 20 18.95 4.42 20.87
N ALA A 21 19.04 4.66 19.58
CA ALA A 21 17.89 4.94 18.74
C ALA A 21 17.00 3.69 18.78
N HIS A 22 15.98 3.68 19.62
CA HIS A 22 14.95 2.66 19.58
C HIS A 22 14.28 2.74 18.21
N ALA A 23 14.25 1.61 17.48
CA ALA A 23 13.45 1.52 16.27
C ALA A 23 12.00 1.88 16.62
N ALA A 24 11.38 2.74 15.83
CA ALA A 24 9.97 3.07 16.03
C ALA A 24 9.13 1.78 16.02
N PRO A 25 8.13 1.65 16.91
CA PRO A 25 7.29 0.46 16.94
C PRO A 25 6.63 0.25 15.59
N PRO A 26 6.37 -1.01 15.18
CA PRO A 26 5.75 -1.29 13.89
C PRO A 26 4.37 -0.62 13.81
N ALA A 27 4.05 -0.03 12.66
CA ALA A 27 2.71 0.52 12.38
C ALA A 27 1.68 -0.61 12.21
N GLY A 28 2.14 -1.80 11.85
CA GLY A 28 1.31 -2.96 11.60
C GLY A 28 1.99 -3.95 10.65
N LYS A 29 1.18 -4.71 9.94
CA LYS A 29 1.63 -5.64 8.89
C LYS A 29 0.67 -5.61 7.71
N LEU A 30 1.19 -5.94 6.53
CA LEU A 30 0.45 -6.04 5.29
C LEU A 30 0.59 -7.46 4.75
N THR A 31 -0.54 -8.12 4.45
CA THR A 31 -0.58 -9.48 3.89
C THR A 31 -1.23 -9.44 2.51
N TRP A 32 -0.58 -10.02 1.51
CA TRP A 32 -1.13 -10.14 0.16
C TRP A 32 -1.86 -11.46 -0.01
N TYR A 33 -3.10 -11.41 -0.48
CA TYR A 33 -3.93 -12.59 -0.75
C TYR A 33 -4.05 -12.93 -2.24
N GLY A 34 -3.29 -12.24 -3.10
CA GLY A 34 -3.39 -12.36 -4.56
C GLY A 34 -4.22 -11.24 -5.18
N GLN A 35 -4.18 -11.11 -6.50
CA GLN A 35 -4.81 -10.04 -7.26
C GLN A 35 -4.46 -8.65 -6.69
N ALA A 36 -5.44 -7.81 -6.40
CA ALA A 36 -5.27 -6.56 -5.66
C ALA A 36 -5.68 -6.66 -4.17
N CYS A 37 -5.85 -7.89 -3.65
CA CYS A 37 -6.37 -8.10 -2.31
C CYS A 37 -5.28 -8.08 -1.24
N PHE A 38 -5.36 -7.09 -0.34
CA PHE A 38 -4.47 -6.96 0.80
C PHE A 38 -5.24 -6.87 2.12
N LEU A 39 -4.64 -7.41 3.18
CA LEU A 39 -5.05 -7.16 4.56
C LEU A 39 -4.01 -6.27 5.24
N LEU A 40 -4.43 -5.10 5.69
CA LEU A 40 -3.69 -4.27 6.64
C LEU A 40 -4.17 -4.62 8.05
N GLU A 41 -3.26 -5.10 8.90
CA GLU A 41 -3.48 -5.26 10.33
C GLU A 41 -2.61 -4.24 11.07
N THR A 42 -3.22 -3.28 11.75
CA THR A 42 -2.49 -2.26 12.49
C THR A 42 -1.93 -2.80 13.80
N ALA A 43 -0.98 -2.11 14.39
CA ALA A 43 -0.46 -2.47 15.72
C ALA A 43 -1.54 -2.42 16.81
N ALA A 44 -2.58 -1.61 16.64
CA ALA A 44 -3.74 -1.55 17.53
C ALA A 44 -4.79 -2.65 17.26
N GLY A 45 -4.54 -3.52 16.27
CA GLY A 45 -5.42 -4.64 15.92
C GLY A 45 -6.57 -4.32 14.97
N THR A 46 -6.60 -3.13 14.37
CA THR A 46 -7.58 -2.82 13.32
C THR A 46 -7.25 -3.60 12.05
N ARG A 47 -8.26 -4.24 11.45
CA ARG A 47 -8.13 -5.08 10.26
C ARG A 47 -8.87 -4.45 9.09
N ILE A 48 -8.14 -4.09 8.04
CA ILE A 48 -8.70 -3.50 6.81
C ILE A 48 -8.40 -4.42 5.65
N LEU A 49 -9.44 -4.97 5.03
CA LEU A 49 -9.32 -5.76 3.81
C LEU A 49 -9.57 -4.87 2.60
N MET A 50 -8.63 -4.86 1.67
CA MET A 50 -8.66 -4.08 0.45
C MET A 50 -9.01 -4.99 -0.73
N ASP A 51 -9.95 -4.59 -1.55
CA ASP A 51 -10.34 -5.20 -2.83
C ASP A 51 -10.47 -6.74 -2.78
N PRO A 52 -11.40 -7.27 -1.99
CA PRO A 52 -11.64 -8.71 -1.94
C PRO A 52 -12.23 -9.26 -3.25
N PHE A 53 -11.71 -10.36 -3.74
CA PHE A 53 -12.05 -10.97 -5.01
C PHE A 53 -13.12 -12.09 -4.90
N ALA A 54 -13.82 -12.34 -6.01
CA ALA A 54 -14.74 -13.47 -6.14
C ALA A 54 -13.97 -14.81 -6.27
N LYS A 55 -14.65 -15.90 -5.96
CA LYS A 55 -14.11 -17.26 -6.19
C LYS A 55 -13.82 -17.47 -7.69
N GLY A 56 -12.83 -18.30 -7.98
CA GLY A 56 -12.56 -18.77 -9.35
C GLY A 56 -11.45 -18.03 -10.08
N ILE A 57 -10.82 -16.99 -9.48
CA ILE A 57 -9.68 -16.31 -10.09
C ILE A 57 -8.31 -16.94 -9.72
N GLY A 58 -8.33 -18.13 -9.07
CA GLY A 58 -7.15 -18.92 -8.71
C GLY A 58 -6.57 -18.65 -7.33
N TYR A 59 -7.03 -17.59 -6.67
CA TYR A 59 -6.62 -17.25 -5.31
C TYR A 59 -7.69 -17.66 -4.30
N GLU A 60 -7.28 -17.91 -3.07
CA GLU A 60 -8.16 -18.32 -1.98
C GLU A 60 -7.99 -17.39 -0.78
N ILE A 61 -9.10 -17.07 -0.14
CA ILE A 61 -9.13 -16.39 1.14
C ILE A 61 -9.64 -17.36 2.20
N PRO A 62 -9.02 -17.41 3.39
CA PRO A 62 -9.42 -18.33 4.44
C PRO A 62 -10.90 -18.19 4.80
N GLN A 63 -11.59 -19.31 5.04
CA GLN A 63 -12.98 -19.29 5.52
C GLN A 63 -13.08 -18.61 6.90
N GLY A 64 -14.20 -17.92 7.12
CA GLY A 64 -14.42 -17.20 8.38
C GLY A 64 -13.53 -15.98 8.55
N PHE A 65 -12.99 -15.45 7.46
CA PHE A 65 -12.13 -14.28 7.46
C PHE A 65 -12.83 -13.09 8.12
N LYS A 66 -12.16 -12.43 9.04
CA LYS A 66 -12.71 -11.25 9.75
C LYS A 66 -11.93 -10.00 9.38
N ALA A 67 -12.65 -8.93 9.10
CA ALA A 67 -12.11 -7.59 8.96
C ALA A 67 -13.06 -6.60 9.66
N ASP A 68 -12.52 -5.50 10.15
CA ASP A 68 -13.33 -4.39 10.69
C ASP A 68 -13.87 -3.53 9.55
N ILE A 69 -13.03 -3.35 8.53
CA ILE A 69 -13.29 -2.49 7.37
C ILE A 69 -12.98 -3.28 6.09
N VAL A 70 -13.79 -3.08 5.06
CA VAL A 70 -13.51 -3.50 3.70
C VAL A 70 -13.52 -2.26 2.82
N THR A 71 -12.46 -2.04 2.04
CA THR A 71 -12.41 -0.99 1.02
C THR A 71 -12.55 -1.60 -0.37
N ILE A 72 -13.28 -0.93 -1.25
CA ILE A 72 -13.54 -1.38 -2.62
C ILE A 72 -13.20 -0.23 -3.56
N SER A 73 -12.13 -0.42 -4.36
CA SER A 73 -11.67 0.60 -5.29
C SER A 73 -12.65 0.82 -6.45
N HIS A 74 -13.26 -0.26 -6.94
CA HIS A 74 -14.27 -0.26 -7.99
C HIS A 74 -15.12 -1.55 -7.95
N GLU A 75 -16.10 -1.65 -8.83
CA GLU A 75 -17.16 -2.67 -8.70
C GLU A 75 -16.99 -3.88 -9.66
N HIS A 76 -15.77 -4.24 -10.05
CA HIS A 76 -15.54 -5.50 -10.75
C HIS A 76 -15.52 -6.69 -9.76
N PRO A 77 -15.93 -7.90 -10.20
CA PRO A 77 -16.09 -9.05 -9.30
C PRO A 77 -14.80 -9.50 -8.62
N ASP A 78 -13.67 -9.22 -9.20
CA ASP A 78 -12.34 -9.54 -8.63
C ASP A 78 -11.83 -8.49 -7.63
N HIS A 79 -12.69 -7.50 -7.23
CA HIS A 79 -12.36 -6.44 -6.26
C HIS A 79 -13.46 -6.20 -5.20
N ASN A 80 -14.69 -6.71 -5.38
CA ASN A 80 -15.84 -6.26 -4.58
C ASN A 80 -16.55 -7.36 -3.76
N ASN A 81 -15.95 -8.53 -3.59
CA ASN A 81 -16.58 -9.65 -2.91
C ASN A 81 -16.52 -9.54 -1.38
N VAL A 82 -17.45 -8.79 -0.80
CA VAL A 82 -17.60 -8.66 0.65
C VAL A 82 -18.20 -9.91 1.30
N ALA A 83 -18.90 -10.74 0.53
CA ALA A 83 -19.74 -11.82 1.06
C ALA A 83 -18.99 -12.90 1.84
N PHE A 84 -17.67 -13.06 1.64
CA PHE A 84 -16.89 -14.03 2.38
C PHE A 84 -16.35 -13.49 3.73
N VAL A 85 -16.43 -12.17 3.97
CA VAL A 85 -15.98 -11.56 5.23
C VAL A 85 -17.01 -11.83 6.30
N ALA A 86 -16.63 -12.58 7.32
CA ALA A 86 -17.52 -12.93 8.42
C ALA A 86 -17.85 -11.71 9.29
N GLY A 87 -19.07 -11.66 9.79
CA GLY A 87 -19.56 -10.58 10.62
C GLY A 87 -20.19 -9.45 9.81
N LYS A 88 -20.04 -8.22 10.28
CA LYS A 88 -20.61 -7.02 9.65
C LYS A 88 -19.50 -5.97 9.50
N PRO A 89 -18.56 -6.14 8.58
CA PRO A 89 -17.51 -5.15 8.36
C PRO A 89 -18.12 -3.83 7.88
N ARG A 90 -17.48 -2.71 8.22
CA ARG A 90 -17.79 -1.45 7.57
C ARG A 90 -17.27 -1.49 6.14
N VAL A 91 -18.14 -1.33 5.15
CA VAL A 91 -17.77 -1.32 3.73
C VAL A 91 -17.64 0.12 3.25
N ILE A 92 -16.49 0.49 2.74
CA ILE A 92 -16.16 1.81 2.18
C ILE A 92 -15.93 1.63 0.68
N ARG A 93 -16.82 2.21 -0.13
CA ARG A 93 -16.76 2.11 -1.58
C ARG A 93 -16.21 3.40 -2.17
N GLY A 94 -15.28 3.27 -3.12
CA GLY A 94 -14.69 4.40 -3.83
C GLY A 94 -15.60 5.02 -4.87
N LEU A 95 -16.61 4.27 -5.34
CA LEU A 95 -17.56 4.73 -6.34
C LEU A 95 -18.96 4.93 -5.75
N THR A 96 -19.73 5.80 -6.37
CA THR A 96 -21.16 5.98 -6.10
C THR A 96 -21.94 4.70 -6.46
N ALA A 97 -23.15 4.53 -5.91
CA ALA A 97 -23.96 3.35 -6.12
C ALA A 97 -24.32 3.08 -7.60
N ASP A 98 -24.44 4.14 -8.40
CA ASP A 98 -24.65 4.05 -9.85
C ASP A 98 -23.36 3.84 -10.65
N LYS A 99 -22.19 3.77 -9.99
CA LYS A 99 -20.84 3.59 -10.55
C LYS A 99 -20.40 4.69 -11.54
N LYS A 100 -21.11 5.83 -11.55
CA LYS A 100 -20.86 6.93 -12.50
C LYS A 100 -20.02 8.05 -11.91
N GLY A 101 -19.72 8.00 -10.62
CA GLY A 101 -18.93 8.99 -9.90
C GLY A 101 -18.12 8.38 -8.78
N TRP A 102 -17.23 9.18 -8.22
CA TRP A 102 -16.46 8.82 -7.05
C TRP A 102 -17.17 9.25 -5.78
N THR A 103 -17.21 8.37 -4.78
CA THR A 103 -17.58 8.72 -3.41
C THR A 103 -16.45 9.55 -2.82
N ARG A 104 -16.78 10.59 -2.05
CA ARG A 104 -15.77 11.29 -1.25
C ARG A 104 -15.58 10.53 0.06
N VAL A 105 -14.37 10.00 0.27
CA VAL A 105 -13.94 9.35 1.50
C VAL A 105 -12.86 10.21 2.14
N ASP A 106 -13.10 10.65 3.37
CA ASP A 106 -12.14 11.39 4.20
C ASP A 106 -12.58 11.20 5.65
N GLU A 107 -12.17 10.09 6.25
CA GLU A 107 -12.64 9.68 7.55
C GLU A 107 -11.56 8.97 8.36
N LYS A 108 -11.71 9.05 9.68
CA LYS A 108 -10.90 8.26 10.61
C LYS A 108 -11.74 7.14 11.19
N VAL A 109 -11.26 5.90 11.04
CA VAL A 109 -11.87 4.72 11.61
C VAL A 109 -10.87 4.07 12.55
N LYS A 110 -11.18 4.07 13.85
CA LYS A 110 -10.27 3.62 14.91
C LYS A 110 -8.92 4.39 14.84
N ASP A 111 -7.83 3.69 14.59
CA ASP A 111 -6.47 4.24 14.52
C ASP A 111 -5.99 4.54 13.08
N VAL A 112 -6.87 4.38 12.06
CA VAL A 112 -6.53 4.59 10.65
C VAL A 112 -7.31 5.76 10.08
N SER A 113 -6.62 6.69 9.42
CA SER A 113 -7.25 7.68 8.54
C SER A 113 -7.33 7.11 7.12
N ILE A 114 -8.51 7.21 6.50
CA ILE A 114 -8.80 6.66 5.18
C ILE A 114 -9.33 7.79 4.30
N ARG A 115 -8.69 8.00 3.16
CA ARG A 115 -9.16 8.92 2.13
C ARG A 115 -9.00 8.33 0.75
N ASN A 116 -9.62 8.92 -0.25
CA ASN A 116 -9.54 8.43 -1.61
C ASN A 116 -9.29 9.54 -2.64
N VAL A 117 -8.82 9.10 -3.81
CA VAL A 117 -8.66 9.94 -5.01
C VAL A 117 -9.26 9.22 -6.21
N GLY A 118 -10.13 9.90 -6.94
CA GLY A 118 -10.73 9.37 -8.15
C GLY A 118 -9.71 9.26 -9.30
N VAL A 119 -9.67 8.09 -9.91
CA VAL A 119 -8.86 7.79 -11.09
C VAL A 119 -9.68 6.94 -12.08
N TYR A 120 -9.09 6.56 -13.22
CA TYR A 120 -9.78 5.77 -14.23
C TYR A 120 -9.16 4.39 -14.37
N HIS A 121 -9.99 3.42 -14.74
CA HIS A 121 -9.59 2.04 -14.98
C HIS A 121 -9.03 1.82 -16.41
N ASP A 122 -8.97 2.87 -17.20
CA ASP A 122 -8.38 2.89 -18.55
C ASP A 122 -7.76 4.25 -18.87
N ASP A 123 -7.09 4.36 -20.00
CA ASP A 123 -6.47 5.61 -20.47
C ASP A 123 -7.42 6.49 -21.33
N GLN A 124 -8.70 6.12 -21.41
CA GLN A 124 -9.77 6.84 -22.08
C GLN A 124 -10.77 7.48 -21.10
N ARG A 125 -10.33 7.82 -19.92
CA ARG A 125 -11.13 8.44 -18.83
C ARG A 125 -12.33 7.57 -18.42
N GLY A 126 -12.14 6.26 -18.36
CA GLY A 126 -13.15 5.30 -17.94
C GLY A 126 -14.13 4.88 -19.02
N ALA A 127 -13.91 5.27 -20.28
CA ALA A 127 -14.83 4.95 -21.36
C ALA A 127 -14.91 3.45 -21.66
N THR A 128 -13.86 2.70 -21.40
CA THR A 128 -13.78 1.27 -21.71
C THR A 128 -14.03 0.39 -20.49
N ARG A 129 -13.40 0.72 -19.33
CA ARG A 129 -13.41 -0.11 -18.11
C ARG A 129 -14.02 0.57 -16.89
N GLY A 130 -14.42 1.85 -17.03
CA GLY A 130 -15.06 2.62 -15.98
C GLY A 130 -14.09 3.35 -15.06
N LEU A 131 -14.59 3.69 -13.89
CA LEU A 131 -13.89 4.44 -12.87
C LEU A 131 -13.16 3.51 -11.91
N ASN A 132 -12.09 4.01 -11.32
CA ASN A 132 -11.33 3.37 -10.27
C ASN A 132 -10.98 4.39 -9.18
N THR A 133 -10.61 3.93 -8.01
CA THR A 133 -10.31 4.77 -6.85
C THR A 133 -8.98 4.36 -6.23
N VAL A 134 -8.10 5.31 -6.02
CA VAL A 134 -6.93 5.14 -5.16
C VAL A 134 -7.38 5.35 -3.71
N PHE A 135 -7.16 4.35 -2.86
CA PHE A 135 -7.32 4.51 -1.41
C PHE A 135 -5.98 4.83 -0.75
N ILE A 136 -6.01 5.75 0.21
CA ILE A 136 -4.85 6.17 0.98
C ILE A 136 -5.16 5.93 2.46
N PHE A 137 -4.29 5.14 3.12
CA PHE A 137 -4.39 4.79 4.53
C PHE A 137 -3.22 5.43 5.27
N GLU A 138 -3.51 6.08 6.40
CA GLU A 138 -2.50 6.62 7.31
C GLU A 138 -2.61 5.93 8.67
N VAL A 139 -1.56 5.22 9.07
CA VAL A 139 -1.50 4.46 10.32
C VAL A 139 -0.08 4.43 10.85
N GLY A 140 0.09 4.70 12.16
CA GLY A 140 1.39 4.60 12.84
C GLY A 140 2.51 5.39 12.14
N GLY A 141 2.20 6.53 11.50
CA GLY A 141 3.17 7.35 10.76
C GLY A 141 3.56 6.81 9.38
N VAL A 142 2.89 5.75 8.90
CA VAL A 142 3.09 5.18 7.55
C VAL A 142 1.89 5.51 6.68
N ARG A 143 2.14 5.98 5.46
CA ARG A 143 1.12 6.32 4.47
C ARG A 143 1.16 5.35 3.30
N ILE A 144 0.08 4.58 3.15
CA ILE A 144 -0.06 3.51 2.17
C ILE A 144 -1.02 3.97 1.08
N ALA A 145 -0.65 3.85 -0.19
CA ALA A 145 -1.55 4.07 -1.32
C ALA A 145 -1.80 2.74 -2.03
N HIS A 146 -3.08 2.36 -2.13
CA HIS A 146 -3.56 1.23 -2.91
C HIS A 146 -4.18 1.76 -4.20
N LEU A 147 -3.56 1.47 -5.34
CA LEU A 147 -3.95 2.07 -6.61
C LEU A 147 -5.14 1.38 -7.30
N GLY A 148 -5.69 0.29 -6.70
CA GLY A 148 -6.74 -0.51 -7.35
C GLY A 148 -6.31 -0.91 -8.76
N ASP A 149 -7.25 -0.83 -9.70
CA ASP A 149 -7.00 -1.11 -11.11
C ASP A 149 -6.72 0.18 -11.90
N LEU A 150 -5.69 0.90 -11.49
CA LEU A 150 -5.25 2.09 -12.23
C LEU A 150 -4.93 1.74 -13.68
N GLY A 151 -5.58 2.41 -14.65
CA GLY A 151 -5.45 2.15 -16.07
C GLY A 151 -4.62 3.18 -16.86
N HIS A 152 -4.06 4.21 -16.19
CA HIS A 152 -3.36 5.30 -16.86
C HIS A 152 -2.23 5.90 -16.01
N VAL A 153 -1.35 6.67 -16.62
CA VAL A 153 -0.36 7.51 -15.93
C VAL A 153 -1.07 8.69 -15.26
N LEU A 154 -0.71 9.04 -14.03
CA LEU A 154 -1.39 10.05 -13.24
C LEU A 154 -1.18 11.45 -13.80
N ASN A 155 -2.20 12.30 -13.74
CA ASN A 155 -2.08 13.73 -14.01
C ASN A 155 -1.69 14.51 -12.75
N ASP A 156 -1.32 15.80 -12.92
CA ASP A 156 -0.84 16.64 -11.82
C ASP A 156 -1.86 16.82 -10.69
N ALA A 157 -3.14 16.92 -11.01
CA ALA A 157 -4.20 17.04 -10.01
C ALA A 157 -4.34 15.76 -9.18
N GLN A 158 -4.25 14.59 -9.81
CA GLN A 158 -4.27 13.30 -9.13
C GLN A 158 -3.01 13.11 -8.27
N LEU A 159 -1.84 13.47 -8.78
CA LEU A 159 -0.58 13.44 -8.03
C LEU A 159 -0.65 14.33 -6.79
N ALA A 160 -1.10 15.58 -6.95
CA ALA A 160 -1.27 16.51 -5.83
C ALA A 160 -2.28 15.98 -4.80
N ALA A 161 -3.39 15.40 -5.26
CA ALA A 161 -4.42 14.82 -4.38
C ALA A 161 -3.92 13.55 -3.65
N ILE A 162 -3.16 12.67 -4.28
CA ILE A 162 -2.54 11.51 -3.64
C ILE A 162 -1.49 11.97 -2.63
N GLY A 163 -0.60 12.90 -3.03
CA GLY A 163 0.46 13.47 -2.20
C GLY A 163 1.55 12.44 -1.86
N ALA A 164 2.26 12.66 -0.73
CA ALA A 164 3.37 11.80 -0.34
C ALA A 164 2.91 10.37 -0.01
N VAL A 165 3.68 9.37 -0.41
CA VAL A 165 3.41 7.93 -0.21
C VAL A 165 4.66 7.27 0.39
N ASP A 166 4.46 6.41 1.38
CA ASP A 166 5.52 5.57 1.95
C ASP A 166 5.53 4.19 1.31
N VAL A 167 4.35 3.58 1.23
CA VAL A 167 4.15 2.24 0.68
C VAL A 167 3.15 2.34 -0.47
N LEU A 168 3.56 1.88 -1.64
CA LEU A 168 2.76 1.92 -2.86
C LEU A 168 2.38 0.50 -3.29
N LEU A 169 1.06 0.22 -3.33
CA LEU A 169 0.51 -1.02 -3.89
C LEU A 169 0.05 -0.69 -5.31
N ILE A 170 0.72 -1.28 -6.31
CA ILE A 170 0.59 -0.87 -7.72
C ILE A 170 0.34 -2.05 -8.65
N PRO A 171 -0.69 -1.99 -9.52
CA PRO A 171 -0.90 -3.00 -10.54
C PRO A 171 0.21 -2.94 -11.60
N VAL A 172 0.67 -4.12 -12.06
CA VAL A 172 1.75 -4.23 -13.06
C VAL A 172 1.45 -5.24 -14.17
N GLY A 173 0.29 -5.91 -14.12
CA GLY A 173 -0.04 -7.04 -14.99
C GLY A 173 -0.60 -6.68 -16.38
N GLY A 174 -0.64 -5.40 -16.74
CA GLY A 174 -1.10 -4.97 -18.08
C GLY A 174 -2.53 -5.39 -18.39
N THR A 175 -2.87 -5.49 -19.66
CA THR A 175 -4.18 -5.92 -20.23
C THR A 175 -5.40 -5.19 -19.64
N PHE A 176 -5.62 -5.28 -18.36
CA PHE A 176 -6.75 -4.65 -17.66
C PHE A 176 -6.33 -3.35 -16.94
N THR A 177 -5.08 -3.24 -16.55
CA THR A 177 -4.50 -2.14 -15.77
C THR A 177 -3.30 -1.54 -16.49
N ILE A 178 -2.55 -0.67 -15.82
CA ILE A 178 -1.23 -0.27 -16.32
C ILE A 178 -0.29 -1.48 -16.41
N ASP A 179 0.53 -1.51 -17.45
CA ASP A 179 1.61 -2.46 -17.64
C ASP A 179 2.86 -2.08 -16.81
N GLY A 180 3.89 -2.91 -16.85
CA GLY A 180 5.13 -2.69 -16.11
C GLY A 180 5.86 -1.38 -16.46
N LEU A 181 5.77 -0.90 -17.70
CA LEU A 181 6.39 0.36 -18.13
C LEU A 181 5.61 1.57 -17.61
N LYS A 182 4.28 1.55 -17.73
CA LYS A 182 3.42 2.61 -17.17
C LYS A 182 3.53 2.62 -15.64
N ALA A 183 3.61 1.45 -14.99
CA ALA A 183 3.82 1.34 -13.55
C ALA A 183 5.15 2.00 -13.12
N THR A 184 6.23 1.80 -13.88
CA THR A 184 7.50 2.48 -13.62
C THR A 184 7.35 4.00 -13.67
N ARG A 185 6.63 4.54 -14.66
CA ARG A 185 6.35 5.99 -14.75
C ARG A 185 5.53 6.51 -13.58
N VAL A 186 4.53 5.75 -13.12
CA VAL A 186 3.72 6.14 -11.95
C VAL A 186 4.57 6.16 -10.68
N ILE A 187 5.52 5.22 -10.51
CA ILE A 187 6.48 5.23 -9.41
C ILE A 187 7.39 6.46 -9.47
N GLU A 188 7.89 6.82 -10.64
CA GLU A 188 8.70 8.03 -10.86
C GLU A 188 7.93 9.33 -10.53
N GLN A 189 6.62 9.35 -10.77
CA GLN A 189 5.75 10.47 -10.43
C GLN A 189 5.50 10.56 -8.92
N LEU A 190 5.10 9.46 -8.27
CA LEU A 190 4.73 9.42 -6.85
C LEU A 190 5.92 9.39 -5.91
N ARG A 191 7.07 8.88 -6.35
CA ARG A 191 8.32 8.75 -5.57
C ARG A 191 8.08 8.21 -4.16
N PRO A 192 7.55 6.97 -4.04
CA PRO A 192 7.30 6.37 -2.73
C PRO A 192 8.59 6.32 -1.92
N ARG A 193 8.47 6.54 -0.59
CA ARG A 193 9.65 6.78 0.26
C ARG A 193 10.26 5.50 0.85
N ILE A 194 9.48 4.42 0.96
CA ILE A 194 9.91 3.20 1.66
C ILE A 194 9.90 2.00 0.72
N MET A 195 8.72 1.64 0.19
CA MET A 195 8.58 0.44 -0.64
C MET A 195 7.48 0.56 -1.71
N VAL A 196 7.64 -0.27 -2.73
CA VAL A 196 6.67 -0.52 -3.80
C VAL A 196 6.35 -2.01 -3.79
N ILE A 197 5.08 -2.37 -3.74
CA ILE A 197 4.61 -3.76 -3.80
C ILE A 197 3.79 -3.92 -5.08
N PRO A 198 4.29 -4.68 -6.07
CA PRO A 198 3.52 -4.98 -7.28
C PRO A 198 2.35 -5.91 -6.95
N MET A 199 1.24 -5.70 -7.62
CA MET A 199 0.02 -6.49 -7.50
C MET A 199 -0.66 -6.66 -8.86
N HIS A 200 -1.77 -7.40 -8.92
CA HIS A 200 -2.61 -7.57 -10.11
C HIS A 200 -1.80 -8.01 -11.35
N TYR A 201 -1.00 -9.05 -11.19
CA TYR A 201 -0.18 -9.64 -12.24
C TYR A 201 -0.30 -11.17 -12.25
N LYS A 202 0.09 -11.79 -13.35
CA LYS A 202 0.06 -13.25 -13.50
C LYS A 202 1.00 -13.94 -12.52
N THR A 203 0.41 -14.79 -11.68
CA THR A 203 1.13 -15.76 -10.82
C THR A 203 0.75 -17.17 -11.24
N ASP A 204 1.43 -18.18 -10.72
CA ASP A 204 1.10 -19.60 -10.98
C ASP A 204 -0.31 -19.96 -10.47
N ALA A 205 -0.82 -19.25 -9.46
CA ALA A 205 -2.17 -19.47 -8.94
C ALA A 205 -3.25 -18.80 -9.80
N SER A 206 -2.96 -17.71 -10.50
CA SER A 206 -3.96 -16.94 -11.23
C SER A 206 -4.57 -17.73 -12.40
N THR A 207 -5.90 -17.79 -12.45
CA THR A 207 -6.64 -18.36 -13.59
C THR A 207 -6.93 -17.35 -14.70
N ILE A 208 -6.68 -16.06 -14.46
CA ILE A 208 -6.85 -14.99 -15.45
C ILE A 208 -5.67 -15.07 -16.42
N LYS A 209 -5.90 -15.63 -17.60
CA LYS A 209 -4.83 -15.97 -18.57
C LYS A 209 -4.23 -14.73 -19.24
N GLU A 210 -5.01 -13.67 -19.36
CA GLU A 210 -4.69 -12.44 -20.05
C GLU A 210 -3.72 -11.53 -19.28
N LEU A 211 -3.53 -11.79 -17.98
CA LEU A 211 -2.58 -11.01 -17.19
C LEU A 211 -1.13 -11.31 -17.61
N GLU A 212 -0.33 -10.28 -17.71
CA GLU A 212 1.11 -10.37 -17.85
C GLU A 212 1.77 -10.66 -16.49
N SER A 213 2.93 -11.31 -16.51
CA SER A 213 3.73 -11.49 -15.30
C SER A 213 4.37 -10.17 -14.85
N ALA A 214 4.91 -10.13 -13.64
CA ALA A 214 5.67 -8.97 -13.17
C ALA A 214 7.04 -8.81 -13.88
N ALA A 215 7.42 -9.68 -14.81
CA ALA A 215 8.75 -9.68 -15.43
C ALA A 215 9.08 -8.36 -16.12
N LEU A 216 8.16 -7.81 -16.94
CA LEU A 216 8.34 -6.52 -17.61
C LEU A 216 8.54 -5.37 -16.62
N PHE A 217 7.81 -5.41 -15.50
CA PHE A 217 7.97 -4.41 -14.43
C PHE A 217 9.33 -4.53 -13.73
N LEU A 218 9.82 -5.75 -13.52
CA LEU A 218 11.04 -6.01 -12.77
C LEU A 218 12.31 -5.90 -13.62
N ASP A 219 12.18 -5.88 -14.94
CA ASP A 219 13.31 -5.82 -15.85
C ASP A 219 14.18 -4.59 -15.60
N GLY A 220 15.49 -4.80 -15.52
CA GLY A 220 16.51 -3.74 -15.28
C GLY A 220 16.50 -3.13 -13.88
N LYS A 221 15.60 -3.52 -12.96
CA LYS A 221 15.54 -2.96 -11.61
C LYS A 221 16.52 -3.66 -10.67
N GLN A 222 17.31 -2.85 -9.94
CA GLN A 222 18.37 -3.35 -9.03
C GLN A 222 17.93 -3.41 -7.56
N ASN A 223 16.89 -2.69 -7.16
CA ASN A 223 16.42 -2.56 -5.78
C ASN A 223 15.22 -3.49 -5.51
N VAL A 224 15.28 -4.72 -6.00
CA VAL A 224 14.20 -5.72 -5.88
C VAL A 224 14.53 -6.70 -4.76
N ARG A 225 13.60 -6.86 -3.81
CA ARG A 225 13.63 -7.90 -2.80
C ARG A 225 12.44 -8.84 -2.98
N LYS A 226 12.71 -10.12 -3.09
CA LYS A 226 11.67 -11.16 -3.12
C LYS A 226 11.53 -11.75 -1.72
N GLU A 227 10.34 -11.70 -1.18
CA GLU A 227 10.02 -12.28 0.13
C GLU A 227 9.74 -13.77 0.03
N THR A 228 9.86 -14.46 1.15
CA THR A 228 9.45 -15.86 1.33
C THR A 228 8.09 -15.98 2.02
N SER A 229 7.53 -14.87 2.48
CA SER A 229 6.22 -14.76 3.11
C SER A 229 5.35 -13.76 2.36
N ASN A 230 4.05 -14.04 2.27
CA ASN A 230 3.07 -13.09 1.73
C ASN A 230 2.76 -11.92 2.68
N THR A 231 3.44 -11.86 3.83
CA THR A 231 3.22 -10.84 4.87
C THR A 231 4.50 -10.07 5.15
N ILE A 232 4.39 -8.75 5.20
CA ILE A 232 5.49 -7.85 5.52
C ILE A 232 5.11 -6.90 6.66
N ALA A 233 6.06 -6.64 7.57
CA ALA A 233 5.90 -5.65 8.63
C ALA A 233 5.98 -4.23 8.06
N LEU A 234 5.12 -3.35 8.58
CA LEU A 234 5.11 -1.93 8.29
C LEU A 234 5.72 -1.17 9.46
N SER A 235 6.73 -0.37 9.19
CA SER A 235 7.35 0.48 10.21
C SER A 235 7.60 1.87 9.62
N PRO A 236 7.46 2.93 10.41
CA PRO A 236 7.91 4.25 10.00
C PRO A 236 9.43 4.20 9.83
N MET A 237 9.89 4.08 8.61
CA MET A 237 11.31 4.02 8.26
C MET A 237 11.78 5.38 7.76
N LYS A 238 13.08 5.64 7.88
CA LYS A 238 13.68 6.77 7.15
C LYS A 238 13.48 6.58 5.66
N ALA A 239 13.09 7.66 4.99
CA ALA A 239 13.02 7.68 3.53
C ALA A 239 14.34 7.22 2.93
N ARG A 240 14.26 6.39 1.88
CA ARG A 240 15.41 5.91 1.12
C ARG A 240 15.59 6.78 -0.14
N PRO A 241 16.78 6.84 -0.72
CA PRO A 241 16.98 7.54 -2.01
C PRO A 241 16.07 7.01 -3.12
N ALA A 242 15.78 5.70 -3.10
CA ALA A 242 14.75 5.05 -3.91
C ALA A 242 14.02 4.01 -3.06
N ALA A 243 12.71 3.89 -3.24
CA ALA A 243 11.92 2.87 -2.59
C ALA A 243 12.38 1.47 -3.03
N GLU A 244 12.33 0.52 -2.11
CA GLU A 244 12.60 -0.88 -2.42
C GLU A 244 11.37 -1.52 -3.08
N ILE A 245 11.57 -2.27 -4.15
CA ILE A 245 10.51 -3.08 -4.75
C ILE A 245 10.46 -4.40 -3.99
N VAL A 246 9.33 -4.68 -3.35
CA VAL A 246 9.12 -5.87 -2.53
C VAL A 246 8.11 -6.77 -3.21
N VAL A 247 8.57 -7.92 -3.71
CA VAL A 247 7.71 -8.90 -4.36
C VAL A 247 7.29 -9.94 -3.32
N LEU A 248 6.01 -9.96 -3.02
CA LEU A 248 5.43 -10.95 -2.10
C LEU A 248 5.03 -12.21 -2.87
N PRO A 249 5.28 -13.43 -2.35
CA PRO A 249 4.74 -14.64 -2.93
C PRO A 249 3.24 -14.73 -2.62
N TYR A 250 2.52 -15.48 -3.45
CA TYR A 250 1.20 -15.96 -3.09
C TYR A 250 1.36 -17.32 -2.40
N LYS A 251 1.15 -17.35 -1.06
CA LYS A 251 1.36 -18.50 -0.14
C LYS A 251 2.77 -19.06 -0.10
#